data_eb718b7b131e1c19b82e2e875f53ee86
#
_entry.id   eb718b7b131e1c19b82e2e875f53ee86
#
_cell.length_a   1.000
_cell.length_b   1.000
_cell.length_c   1.000
_cell.angle_alpha   90.00
_cell.angle_beta   90.00
_cell.angle_gamma   90.00
#
_symmetry.space_group_name_H-M   'P 1'
#
loop_
_entity.id
_entity.type
_entity.pdbx_description
1 polymer ?
#
loop_
_entity_poly.entity_id
_entity_poly.type
_entity_poly.pdbx_seq_one_letter_code
_entity_poly.pdbx_strand_id
1 'polypeptide(L)'
;MKIGVISDTHAQKYETLPKNLITALSEVDLIIHAGDVVTADVIAGLKSLAPFEGVYGNMDLPEVKAILPREQLLVIKGRRIGVIHGSGGPWMLEERVMQAFNNVDVIIFGHSHQAFNRVIDGVLLFNPGSAGRSYGILEIGDTIEGVIHEDYY
;
A
#
# COMPACT_ATOMS: atom_id res chain seq x y z
N MET A 1 -10.84 5.58 -11.09
CA MET A 1 -9.77 6.18 -10.27
C MET A 1 -8.58 5.24 -10.25
N LYS A 2 -7.42 5.75 -10.62
CA LYS A 2 -6.18 4.99 -10.68
C LYS A 2 -5.38 5.22 -9.39
N ILE A 3 -5.09 4.15 -8.66
CA ILE A 3 -4.41 4.20 -7.38
C ILE A 3 -3.09 3.48 -7.48
N GLY A 4 -1.99 4.16 -7.14
CA GLY A 4 -0.68 3.54 -6.96
C GLY A 4 -0.56 2.97 -5.55
N VAL A 5 -0.23 1.70 -5.45
CA VAL A 5 -0.11 1.00 -4.16
C VAL A 5 1.32 0.56 -3.98
N ILE A 6 1.92 0.96 -2.87
CA ILE A 6 3.28 0.59 -2.49
C ILE A 6 3.34 0.19 -1.02
N SER A 7 4.35 -0.56 -0.66
CA SER A 7 4.62 -1.00 0.71
C SER A 7 6.09 -1.32 0.88
N ASP A 8 6.54 -1.29 2.12
CA ASP A 8 7.87 -1.78 2.49
C ASP A 8 8.97 -1.12 1.65
N THR A 9 8.93 0.21 1.57
CA THR A 9 9.93 1.00 0.85
C THR A 9 11.29 0.95 1.52
N HIS A 10 11.32 0.91 2.85
CA HIS A 10 12.54 0.84 3.67
C HIS A 10 13.60 1.87 3.28
N ALA A 11 13.20 2.98 2.70
CA ALA A 11 14.09 4.04 2.28
C ALA A 11 14.15 5.15 3.35
N GLN A 12 15.33 5.71 3.57
CA GLN A 12 15.48 6.84 4.48
C GLN A 12 15.25 8.19 3.79
N LYS A 13 15.47 8.23 2.47
CA LYS A 13 15.31 9.45 1.66
C LYS A 13 14.51 9.16 0.41
N TYR A 14 13.60 10.07 0.09
CA TYR A 14 12.79 10.01 -1.12
C TYR A 14 13.64 9.92 -2.40
N GLU A 15 14.73 10.67 -2.47
CA GLU A 15 15.61 10.71 -3.64
C GLU A 15 16.28 9.37 -3.96
N THR A 16 16.28 8.42 -3.01
CA THR A 16 16.83 7.09 -3.21
C THR A 16 15.83 6.10 -3.80
N LEU A 17 14.57 6.49 -3.93
CA LEU A 17 13.56 5.62 -4.52
C LEU A 17 13.84 5.39 -6.01
N PRO A 18 13.49 4.22 -6.54
CA PRO A 18 13.69 3.91 -7.96
C PRO A 18 12.95 4.90 -8.87
N LYS A 19 13.61 5.35 -9.95
CA LYS A 19 13.06 6.36 -10.85
C LYS A 19 11.81 5.91 -11.57
N ASN A 20 11.76 4.65 -12.00
CA ASN A 20 10.57 4.09 -12.65
C ASN A 20 9.39 4.00 -11.71
N LEU A 21 9.61 3.72 -10.42
CA LEU A 21 8.57 3.79 -9.40
C LEU A 21 8.02 5.22 -9.29
N ILE A 22 8.90 6.20 -9.19
CA ILE A 22 8.51 7.61 -9.11
C ILE A 22 7.69 8.02 -10.34
N THR A 23 8.13 7.62 -11.54
CA THR A 23 7.41 7.90 -12.78
C THR A 23 6.00 7.30 -12.75
N ALA A 24 5.90 6.02 -12.37
CA ALA A 24 4.60 5.35 -12.27
C ALA A 24 3.66 6.02 -11.27
N LEU A 25 4.18 6.41 -10.10
CA LEU A 25 3.40 7.06 -9.04
C LEU A 25 3.02 8.51 -9.39
N SER A 26 3.73 9.17 -10.28
CA SER A 26 3.36 10.51 -10.74
C SER A 26 2.15 10.53 -11.67
N GLU A 27 1.73 9.37 -12.16
CA GLU A 27 0.62 9.21 -13.10
C GLU A 27 -0.66 8.65 -12.48
N VAL A 28 -0.72 8.59 -11.15
CA VAL A 28 -1.90 8.07 -10.44
C VAL A 28 -2.71 9.20 -9.79
N ASP A 29 -3.97 8.90 -9.49
CA ASP A 29 -4.87 9.84 -8.81
C ASP A 29 -4.67 9.86 -7.30
N LEU A 30 -4.16 8.77 -6.74
CA LEU A 30 -3.93 8.59 -5.31
C LEU A 30 -2.80 7.59 -5.11
N ILE A 31 -1.92 7.86 -4.13
CA ILE A 31 -0.93 6.91 -3.66
C ILE A 31 -1.40 6.34 -2.32
N ILE A 32 -1.41 5.01 -2.18
CA ILE A 32 -1.65 4.33 -0.91
C ILE A 32 -0.39 3.58 -0.51
N HIS A 33 0.11 3.86 0.69
CA HIS A 33 1.28 3.18 1.26
C HIS A 33 0.85 2.26 2.41
N ALA A 34 1.15 0.99 2.30
CA ALA A 34 0.73 -0.03 3.26
C ALA A 34 1.75 -0.28 4.39
N GLY A 35 2.58 0.70 4.71
CA GLY A 35 3.47 0.67 5.88
C GLY A 35 4.92 0.34 5.59
N ASP A 36 5.76 0.54 6.61
CA ASP A 36 7.21 0.48 6.53
C ASP A 36 7.78 1.46 5.51
N VAL A 37 7.33 2.71 5.61
CA VAL A 37 7.84 3.83 4.82
C VAL A 37 9.18 4.35 5.38
N VAL A 38 9.36 4.21 6.68
CA VAL A 38 10.52 4.49 7.54
C VAL A 38 10.64 5.95 7.94
N THR A 39 10.63 6.93 7.03
CA THR A 39 10.88 8.33 7.38
C THR A 39 9.80 9.28 6.83
N ALA A 40 9.68 10.44 7.50
CA ALA A 40 8.80 11.52 7.04
C ALA A 40 9.27 12.12 5.71
N ASP A 41 10.56 12.08 5.41
CA ASP A 41 11.10 12.57 4.14
C ASP A 41 10.51 11.83 2.95
N VAL A 42 10.40 10.50 3.04
CA VAL A 42 9.78 9.69 1.99
C VAL A 42 8.30 10.05 1.82
N ILE A 43 7.57 10.23 2.93
CA ILE A 43 6.16 10.64 2.88
C ILE A 43 6.02 11.99 2.16
N ALA A 44 6.83 12.97 2.52
CA ALA A 44 6.80 14.30 1.91
C ALA A 44 7.07 14.24 0.40
N GLY A 45 8.04 13.42 -0.01
CA GLY A 45 8.34 13.21 -1.43
C GLY A 45 7.18 12.56 -2.18
N LEU A 46 6.58 11.52 -1.62
CA LEU A 46 5.43 10.86 -2.23
C LEU A 46 4.22 11.80 -2.35
N LYS A 47 3.97 12.62 -1.33
CA LYS A 47 2.90 13.63 -1.36
C LYS A 47 3.11 14.67 -2.45
N SER A 48 4.34 14.90 -2.89
CA SER A 48 4.62 15.84 -3.99
C SER A 48 4.20 15.29 -5.35
N LEU A 49 3.99 13.96 -5.47
CA LEU A 49 3.62 13.31 -6.73
C LEU A 49 2.10 13.26 -6.95
N ALA A 50 1.36 12.93 -5.90
CA ALA A 50 -0.09 12.75 -5.94
C ALA A 50 -0.66 12.82 -4.52
N PRO A 51 -1.98 12.95 -4.35
CA PRO A 51 -2.63 12.74 -3.07
C PRO A 51 -2.18 11.43 -2.43
N PHE A 52 -2.03 11.42 -1.10
CA PHE A 52 -1.39 10.32 -0.38
C PHE A 52 -2.24 9.90 0.82
N GLU A 53 -2.41 8.61 0.97
CA GLU A 53 -2.96 7.96 2.16
C GLU A 53 -2.02 6.82 2.55
N GLY A 54 -1.98 6.48 3.83
CA GLY A 54 -1.11 5.40 4.26
C GLY A 54 -1.29 5.01 5.70
N VAL A 55 -0.65 3.91 6.05
CA VAL A 55 -0.58 3.39 7.42
C VAL A 55 0.88 3.17 7.80
N TYR A 56 1.17 3.12 9.11
CA TYR A 56 2.51 2.75 9.54
C TYR A 56 2.67 1.24 9.68
N GLY A 57 3.90 0.78 9.57
CA GLY A 57 4.30 -0.61 9.80
C GLY A 57 5.23 -0.74 11.00
N ASN A 58 5.70 -1.95 11.24
CA ASN A 58 6.53 -2.27 12.41
C ASN A 58 7.93 -1.61 12.36
N MET A 59 8.43 -1.27 11.17
CA MET A 59 9.75 -0.66 11.00
C MET A 59 9.71 0.87 10.97
N ASP A 60 8.55 1.47 11.05
CA ASP A 60 8.41 2.92 10.97
C ASP A 60 8.90 3.61 12.24
N LEU A 61 9.62 4.72 12.03
CA LEU A 61 10.10 5.57 13.13
C LEU A 61 8.93 6.28 13.83
N PRO A 62 9.12 6.71 15.09
CA PRO A 62 8.08 7.42 15.84
C PRO A 62 7.50 8.63 15.11
N GLU A 63 8.30 9.34 14.31
CA GLU A 63 7.83 10.48 13.51
C GLU A 63 6.78 10.07 12.48
N VAL A 64 6.92 8.89 11.88
CA VAL A 64 5.95 8.34 10.92
C VAL A 64 4.69 7.87 11.65
N LYS A 65 4.84 7.20 12.77
CA LYS A 65 3.70 6.74 13.59
C LYS A 65 2.88 7.90 14.14
N ALA A 66 3.48 9.08 14.27
CA ALA A 66 2.77 10.29 14.68
C ALA A 66 1.94 10.89 13.53
N ILE A 67 2.29 10.60 12.28
CA ILE A 67 1.63 11.15 11.08
C ILE A 67 0.58 10.19 10.54
N LEU A 68 0.87 8.88 10.50
CA LEU A 68 0.03 7.86 9.88
C LEU A 68 -0.68 7.01 10.93
N PRO A 69 -1.92 6.57 10.66
CA PRO A 69 -2.61 5.60 11.53
C PRO A 69 -2.04 4.19 11.35
N ARG A 70 -2.38 3.31 12.29
CA ARG A 70 -2.05 1.89 12.20
C ARG A 70 -2.84 1.18 11.10
N GLU A 71 -4.11 1.54 10.97
CA GLU A 71 -5.00 1.01 9.96
C GLU A 71 -5.97 2.11 9.52
N GLN A 72 -6.54 1.96 8.34
CA GLN A 72 -7.40 2.98 7.76
C GLN A 72 -8.49 2.33 6.91
N LEU A 73 -9.68 2.92 6.94
CA LEU A 73 -10.76 2.56 6.04
C LEU A 73 -11.03 3.74 5.13
N LEU A 74 -10.89 3.52 3.84
CA LEU A 74 -11.17 4.52 2.82
C LEU A 74 -12.44 4.15 2.05
N VAL A 75 -13.20 5.15 1.64
CA VAL A 75 -14.33 4.95 0.73
C VAL A 75 -14.02 5.71 -0.55
N ILE A 76 -13.83 4.96 -1.63
CA ILE A 76 -13.44 5.50 -2.94
C ILE A 76 -14.45 4.99 -3.98
N LYS A 77 -15.15 5.92 -4.62
CA LYS A 77 -16.17 5.56 -5.62
C LYS A 77 -17.21 4.57 -5.08
N GLY A 78 -17.58 4.71 -3.80
CA GLY A 78 -18.51 3.82 -3.13
C GLY A 78 -17.92 2.47 -2.70
N ARG A 79 -16.66 2.20 -3.00
CA ARG A 79 -15.96 0.98 -2.58
C ARG A 79 -15.25 1.19 -1.25
N ARG A 80 -15.31 0.20 -0.39
CA ARG A 80 -14.70 0.23 0.95
C ARG A 80 -13.35 -0.47 0.89
N ILE A 81 -12.30 0.29 1.19
CA ILE A 81 -10.92 -0.18 1.08
C ILE A 81 -10.27 -0.10 2.45
N GLY A 82 -9.95 -1.27 3.02
CA GLY A 82 -9.16 -1.35 4.24
C GLY A 82 -7.67 -1.31 3.91
N VAL A 83 -6.90 -0.59 4.71
CA VAL A 83 -5.44 -0.52 4.59
C VAL A 83 -4.83 -0.85 5.94
N ILE A 84 -3.94 -1.82 5.98
CA ILE A 84 -3.22 -2.25 7.18
C ILE A 84 -1.87 -2.84 6.76
N HIS A 85 -0.81 -2.59 7.55
CA HIS A 85 0.48 -3.19 7.22
C HIS A 85 0.46 -4.71 7.36
N GLY A 86 -0.11 -5.20 8.43
CA GLY A 86 -0.04 -6.60 8.85
C GLY A 86 0.99 -6.79 9.95
N SER A 87 0.96 -7.94 10.60
CA SER A 87 1.85 -8.26 11.72
C SER A 87 2.02 -9.76 11.87
N GLY A 88 3.02 -10.15 12.64
CA GLY A 88 3.32 -11.54 12.93
C GLY A 88 4.10 -12.23 11.83
N GLY A 89 4.17 -13.55 11.91
CA GLY A 89 4.89 -14.37 10.94
C GLY A 89 4.21 -14.44 9.58
N PRO A 90 4.88 -15.05 8.59
CA PRO A 90 4.34 -15.14 7.23
C PRO A 90 3.12 -16.06 7.12
N TRP A 91 2.98 -16.98 8.05
CA TRP A 91 1.87 -17.94 8.04
C TRP A 91 0.55 -17.26 8.37
N MET A 92 -0.47 -17.47 7.55
CA MET A 92 -1.84 -17.00 7.77
C MET A 92 -1.94 -15.45 7.86
N LEU A 93 -1.04 -14.73 7.18
CA LEU A 93 -1.08 -13.28 7.15
C LEU A 93 -2.37 -12.77 6.51
N GLU A 94 -2.81 -13.40 5.43
CA GLU A 94 -4.04 -13.05 4.71
C GLU A 94 -5.25 -13.18 5.61
N GLU A 95 -5.34 -14.24 6.40
CA GLU A 95 -6.45 -14.44 7.35
C GLU A 95 -6.43 -13.39 8.44
N ARG A 96 -5.24 -13.01 8.94
CA ARG A 96 -5.14 -11.99 9.98
C ARG A 96 -5.58 -10.61 9.47
N VAL A 97 -5.17 -10.22 8.25
CA VAL A 97 -5.60 -8.92 7.70
C VAL A 97 -7.08 -8.91 7.36
N MET A 98 -7.66 -10.02 6.97
CA MET A 98 -9.10 -10.14 6.76
C MET A 98 -9.89 -9.93 8.05
N GLN A 99 -9.37 -10.35 9.18
CA GLN A 99 -10.02 -10.14 10.49
C GLN A 99 -10.00 -8.69 10.95
N ALA A 100 -9.12 -7.86 10.39
CA ALA A 100 -9.02 -6.45 10.77
C ALA A 100 -10.19 -5.60 10.26
N PHE A 101 -10.90 -6.05 9.23
CA PHE A 101 -11.96 -5.27 8.60
C PHE A 101 -13.23 -6.09 8.40
N ASN A 102 -14.37 -5.39 8.51
CA ASN A 102 -15.67 -5.94 8.19
C ASN A 102 -16.28 -5.18 7.01
N ASN A 103 -16.96 -5.90 6.12
CA ASN A 103 -17.72 -5.29 5.03
C ASN A 103 -16.86 -4.37 4.15
N VAL A 104 -15.76 -4.90 3.64
CA VAL A 104 -14.85 -4.21 2.72
C VAL A 104 -14.81 -4.91 1.37
N ASP A 105 -14.49 -4.16 0.33
CA ASP A 105 -14.33 -4.68 -1.03
C ASP A 105 -12.87 -5.05 -1.31
N VAL A 106 -11.93 -4.31 -0.71
CA VAL A 106 -10.50 -4.49 -0.89
C VAL A 106 -9.79 -4.38 0.46
N ILE A 107 -8.77 -5.18 0.67
CA ILE A 107 -7.80 -4.99 1.75
C ILE A 107 -6.41 -4.87 1.13
N ILE A 108 -5.77 -3.73 1.35
CA ILE A 108 -4.40 -3.45 0.96
C ILE A 108 -3.51 -3.70 2.17
N PHE A 109 -2.46 -4.50 1.98
CA PHE A 109 -1.55 -4.84 3.07
C PHE A 109 -0.11 -5.01 2.55
N GLY A 110 0.84 -5.15 3.46
CA GLY A 110 2.26 -5.33 3.15
C GLY A 110 2.89 -6.40 4.02
N HIS A 111 3.99 -6.10 4.67
CA HIS A 111 4.70 -6.87 5.69
C HIS A 111 5.44 -8.10 5.17
N SER A 112 4.84 -8.95 4.36
CA SER A 112 5.47 -10.17 3.86
C SER A 112 6.55 -9.92 2.80
N HIS A 113 6.58 -8.73 2.20
CA HIS A 113 7.41 -8.37 1.05
C HIS A 113 7.10 -9.19 -0.21
N GLN A 114 6.00 -9.95 -0.21
CA GLN A 114 5.57 -10.78 -1.32
C GLN A 114 4.29 -10.24 -1.94
N ALA A 115 4.30 -10.08 -3.25
CA ALA A 115 3.13 -9.64 -3.99
C ALA A 115 1.99 -10.67 -3.85
N PHE A 116 0.77 -10.15 -3.64
CA PHE A 116 -0.42 -10.97 -3.52
C PHE A 116 -1.60 -10.21 -4.13
N ASN A 117 -2.32 -10.84 -5.04
CA ASN A 117 -3.44 -10.21 -5.73
C ASN A 117 -4.51 -11.28 -6.02
N ARG A 118 -5.40 -11.50 -5.06
CA ARG A 118 -6.43 -12.55 -5.15
C ARG A 118 -7.71 -12.14 -4.44
N VAL A 119 -8.83 -12.59 -4.99
CA VAL A 119 -10.13 -12.47 -4.34
C VAL A 119 -10.36 -13.68 -3.45
N ILE A 120 -10.62 -13.43 -2.17
CA ILE A 120 -10.94 -14.46 -1.17
C ILE A 120 -12.22 -14.02 -0.47
N ASP A 121 -13.24 -14.87 -0.48
CA ASP A 121 -14.55 -14.60 0.13
C ASP A 121 -15.15 -13.25 -0.33
N GLY A 122 -15.01 -12.95 -1.61
CA GLY A 122 -15.55 -11.73 -2.20
C GLY A 122 -14.73 -10.46 -1.94
N VAL A 123 -13.60 -10.56 -1.24
CA VAL A 123 -12.71 -9.43 -0.93
C VAL A 123 -11.43 -9.56 -1.73
N LEU A 124 -11.04 -8.48 -2.42
CA LEU A 124 -9.74 -8.43 -3.06
C LEU A 124 -8.65 -8.19 -2.00
N LEU A 125 -7.77 -9.16 -1.82
CA LEU A 125 -6.57 -9.02 -0.99
C LEU A 125 -5.41 -8.61 -1.88
N PHE A 126 -4.83 -7.44 -1.60
CA PHE A 126 -3.85 -6.83 -2.47
C PHE A 126 -2.61 -6.39 -1.69
N ASN A 127 -1.49 -7.07 -1.95
CA ASN A 127 -0.18 -6.72 -1.42
C ASN A 127 0.73 -6.40 -2.60
N PRO A 128 1.24 -5.17 -2.72
CA PRO A 128 2.06 -4.79 -3.87
C PRO A 128 3.46 -5.40 -3.86
N GLY A 129 3.85 -6.07 -2.77
CA GLY A 129 5.21 -6.51 -2.54
C GLY A 129 6.10 -5.37 -2.03
N SER A 130 7.39 -5.62 -1.92
CA SER A 130 8.36 -4.61 -1.49
C SER A 130 8.62 -3.61 -2.62
N ALA A 131 8.58 -2.33 -2.31
CA ALA A 131 8.66 -1.25 -3.29
C ALA A 131 10.01 -1.18 -4.04
N GLY A 132 11.05 -1.84 -3.55
CA GLY A 132 12.30 -2.01 -4.29
C GLY A 132 12.22 -3.03 -5.43
N ARG A 133 11.13 -3.79 -5.51
CA ARG A 133 10.96 -4.89 -6.48
C ARG A 133 9.65 -4.81 -7.26
N SER A 134 8.60 -4.27 -6.66
CA SER A 134 7.27 -4.26 -7.26
C SER A 134 6.42 -3.12 -6.70
N TYR A 135 5.38 -2.81 -7.44
CA TYR A 135 4.33 -1.90 -7.00
C TYR A 135 3.00 -2.35 -7.62
N GLY A 136 1.91 -1.87 -7.08
CA GLY A 136 0.58 -2.20 -7.57
C GLY A 136 -0.13 -1.01 -8.18
N ILE A 137 -1.01 -1.29 -9.13
CA ILE A 137 -1.99 -0.34 -9.63
C ILE A 137 -3.38 -0.93 -9.40
N LEU A 138 -4.23 -0.19 -8.71
CA LEU A 138 -5.65 -0.50 -8.56
C LEU A 138 -6.47 0.49 -9.38
N GLU A 139 -7.35 -0.04 -10.22
CA GLU A 139 -8.38 0.75 -10.88
C GLU A 139 -9.70 0.55 -10.16
N ILE A 140 -10.26 1.62 -9.63
CA ILE A 140 -11.53 1.62 -8.91
C ILE A 140 -12.60 2.33 -9.74
N GLY A 141 -13.63 1.60 -10.09
CA GLY A 141 -14.77 2.10 -10.86
C GLY A 141 -15.95 1.17 -10.68
N ASP A 142 -16.67 0.87 -11.75
CA ASP A 142 -17.78 -0.11 -11.73
C ASP A 142 -17.25 -1.50 -11.32
N THR A 143 -16.02 -1.79 -11.72
CA THR A 143 -15.26 -2.97 -11.29
C THR A 143 -14.01 -2.53 -10.55
N ILE A 144 -13.39 -3.47 -9.81
CA ILE A 144 -12.11 -3.28 -9.14
C ILE A 144 -11.11 -4.21 -9.81
N GLU A 145 -10.05 -3.62 -10.36
CA GLU A 145 -8.99 -4.38 -11.01
C GLU A 145 -7.63 -4.02 -10.41
N GLY A 146 -6.87 -5.03 -10.03
CA GLY A 146 -5.52 -4.86 -9.50
C GLY A 146 -4.49 -5.51 -10.39
N VAL A 147 -3.38 -4.82 -10.62
CA VAL A 147 -2.23 -5.32 -11.37
C VAL A 147 -0.97 -5.08 -10.54
N ILE A 148 -0.14 -6.10 -10.43
CA ILE A 148 1.19 -5.98 -9.82
C ILE A 148 2.21 -5.83 -10.94
N HIS A 149 3.01 -4.79 -10.85
CA HIS A 149 4.14 -4.55 -11.73
C HIS A 149 5.41 -4.95 -11.00
N GLU A 150 6.05 -5.98 -11.48
CA GLU A 150 7.34 -6.44 -10.98
C GLU A 150 8.41 -5.83 -11.86
N ASP A 151 8.94 -4.72 -11.39
CA ASP A 151 9.96 -4.00 -12.11
C ASP A 151 11.32 -4.20 -11.47
N TYR A 152 12.27 -4.45 -12.30
CA TYR A 152 13.63 -4.70 -11.90
C TYR A 152 14.49 -3.52 -12.33
N TYR A 153 15.05 -2.90 -11.36
CA TYR A 153 15.81 -1.68 -11.54
C TYR A 153 17.27 -1.96 -11.79
#